data_b88cd870ce1406c04c453fedaf4a7dc7
#
_entry.id   b88cd870ce1406c04c453fedaf4a7dc7
#
_cell.length_a   1.000
_cell.length_b   1.000
_cell.length_c   1.000
_cell.angle_alpha   90.00
_cell.angle_beta   90.00
_cell.angle_gamma   90.00
#
_symmetry.space_group_name_H-M   'P 1'
#
loop_
_entity.id
_entity.type
_entity.pdbx_description
1 polymer ?
#
loop_
_entity_poly.entity_id
_entity_poly.type
_entity_poly.pdbx_seq_one_letter_code
_entity_poly.pdbx_strand_id
1 'polypeptide(L)'
;MIAQIGWWRDREHLDRVEIHSRLVGGGVQLSERQVDYLYNQYQILLACVGNQDRSRLQEVVDAHGGLKVALDGLAPEGASEQLWVVREVESQITLVVAWLDKVDHETLQTLLRPVEELGMPLLATISDKQPCIKKALEKLWPDVPHQWCQPHYLGNLADPVYEEDRKLKTEMRQNIRAEIRESLGEVLDDEDDSAVHFVAGVALNGRPSTDNSSSSYDEPPNDEPLSPQLTTQMPSPDEPILDAEQDTSHSQLDATATSSEQTKTTQQIVREFPLDLKESLSRQGRAPFLLAGLPMFDDLTALRDTILLCLELYEETHLRHWATVLTTILADYADDFAAVAQASQWIDTISDILHGPTLPVLATSPLPGPVVSQSDYIKQSLTSFMDALSAKDSLSPWLARFRSQLIAITQRYWSGLFH
;
A
#
# COMPACT_ATOMS: atom_id res chain seq x y z
N MET A 1 17.82 8.97 20.05
CA MET A 1 18.09 9.14 18.61
C MET A 1 17.99 7.83 17.83
N ILE A 2 18.78 6.78 18.11
CA ILE A 2 18.72 5.49 17.38
C ILE A 2 17.29 4.90 17.37
N ALA A 3 16.67 4.76 18.55
CA ALA A 3 15.31 4.26 18.68
C ALA A 3 14.27 5.14 17.96
N GLN A 4 14.47 6.45 17.92
CA GLN A 4 13.59 7.38 17.22
C GLN A 4 13.70 7.23 15.69
N ILE A 5 14.91 7.04 15.16
CA ILE A 5 15.15 6.75 13.75
C ILE A 5 14.46 5.44 13.36
N GLY A 6 14.64 4.39 14.20
CA GLY A 6 13.96 3.12 13.99
C GLY A 6 12.44 3.25 14.01
N TRP A 7 11.89 3.97 14.99
CA TRP A 7 10.45 4.23 15.06
C TRP A 7 9.93 4.92 13.79
N TRP A 8 10.57 6.00 13.35
CA TRP A 8 10.17 6.74 12.17
C TRP A 8 10.25 5.88 10.90
N ARG A 9 11.29 5.05 10.80
CA ARG A 9 11.45 4.15 9.64
C ARG A 9 10.42 3.03 9.64
N ASP A 10 10.24 2.33 10.79
CA ASP A 10 9.48 1.09 10.86
C ASP A 10 7.99 1.32 11.11
N ARG A 11 7.61 2.40 11.80
CA ARG A 11 6.22 2.69 12.17
C ARG A 11 5.58 3.81 11.35
N GLU A 12 6.33 4.88 11.10
CA GLU A 12 5.84 6.00 10.29
C GLU A 12 6.18 5.86 8.81
N HIS A 13 6.99 4.86 8.44
CA HIS A 13 7.42 4.56 7.07
C HIS A 13 8.11 5.73 6.37
N LEU A 14 8.79 6.58 7.15
CA LEU A 14 9.54 7.69 6.59
C LEU A 14 10.78 7.21 5.85
N ASP A 15 11.10 7.87 4.76
CA ASP A 15 12.33 7.62 4.04
C ASP A 15 13.56 8.26 4.74
N ARG A 16 14.76 7.97 4.22
CA ARG A 16 16.02 8.49 4.76
C ARG A 16 16.06 10.02 4.75
N VAL A 17 15.56 10.64 3.68
CA VAL A 17 15.62 12.08 3.48
C VAL A 17 14.67 12.80 4.43
N GLU A 18 13.48 12.25 4.61
CA GLU A 18 12.48 12.75 5.55
C GLU A 18 12.96 12.67 7.01
N ILE A 19 13.56 11.53 7.38
CA ILE A 19 14.17 11.34 8.72
C ILE A 19 15.31 12.34 8.93
N HIS A 20 16.19 12.48 7.94
CA HIS A 20 17.28 13.46 8.00
C HIS A 20 16.75 14.89 8.17
N SER A 21 15.77 15.28 7.38
CA SER A 21 15.15 16.63 7.46
C SER A 21 14.53 16.90 8.83
N ARG A 22 13.83 15.91 9.42
CA ARG A 22 13.27 16.02 10.79
C ARG A 22 14.36 16.19 11.86
N LEU A 23 15.45 15.45 11.74
CA LEU A 23 16.57 15.53 12.69
C LEU A 23 17.29 16.87 12.58
N VAL A 24 17.55 17.34 11.37
CA VAL A 24 18.18 18.65 11.14
C VAL A 24 17.27 19.77 11.63
N GLY A 25 15.97 19.71 11.33
CA GLY A 25 14.97 20.65 11.85
C GLY A 25 14.88 20.66 13.37
N GLY A 26 15.18 19.54 14.04
CA GLY A 26 15.32 19.41 15.49
C GLY A 26 16.69 19.80 16.05
N GLY A 27 17.58 20.35 15.23
CA GLY A 27 18.90 20.82 15.65
C GLY A 27 19.99 19.73 15.71
N VAL A 28 19.73 18.53 15.20
CA VAL A 28 20.71 17.45 15.16
C VAL A 28 21.52 17.53 13.87
N GLN A 29 22.83 17.76 13.99
CA GLN A 29 23.73 17.81 12.83
C GLN A 29 24.25 16.41 12.50
N LEU A 30 23.77 15.86 11.39
CA LEU A 30 24.24 14.60 10.83
C LEU A 30 23.94 14.55 9.32
N SER A 31 24.64 13.70 8.61
CA SER A 31 24.39 13.46 7.18
C SER A 31 23.34 12.37 6.97
N GLU A 32 22.73 12.31 5.78
CA GLU A 32 21.82 11.21 5.41
C GLU A 32 22.46 9.83 5.56
N ARG A 33 23.75 9.69 5.19
CA ARG A 33 24.50 8.44 5.37
C ARG A 33 24.62 8.02 6.84
N GLN A 34 24.68 9.00 7.75
CA GLN A 34 24.68 8.71 9.18
C GLN A 34 23.30 8.25 9.67
N VAL A 35 22.20 8.68 9.05
CA VAL A 35 20.85 8.14 9.32
C VAL A 35 20.81 6.65 9.01
N ASP A 36 21.30 6.22 7.83
CA ASP A 36 21.36 4.81 7.46
C ASP A 36 22.25 4.00 8.43
N TYR A 37 23.41 4.54 8.79
CA TYR A 37 24.28 3.90 9.77
C TYR A 37 23.58 3.70 11.13
N LEU A 38 22.89 4.74 11.63
CA LEU A 38 22.17 4.68 12.90
C LEU A 38 20.97 3.75 12.83
N TYR A 39 20.29 3.66 11.68
CA TYR A 39 19.23 2.69 11.47
C TYR A 39 19.77 1.26 11.49
N ASN A 40 20.90 0.97 10.84
CA ASN A 40 21.55 -0.32 10.92
C ASN A 40 21.94 -0.68 12.37
N GLN A 41 22.44 0.30 13.17
CA GLN A 41 22.69 0.08 14.60
C GLN A 41 21.41 -0.23 15.38
N TYR A 42 20.29 0.43 15.06
CA TYR A 42 18.99 0.11 15.64
C TYR A 42 18.58 -1.34 15.38
N GLN A 43 18.75 -1.82 14.16
CA GLN A 43 18.44 -3.21 13.79
C GLN A 43 19.31 -4.22 14.54
N ILE A 44 20.60 -3.94 14.69
CA ILE A 44 21.50 -4.77 15.50
C ILE A 44 21.04 -4.80 16.97
N LEU A 45 20.66 -3.66 17.52
CA LEU A 45 20.15 -3.58 18.91
C LEU A 45 18.84 -4.35 19.06
N LEU A 46 17.94 -4.29 18.08
CA LEU A 46 16.70 -5.09 18.09
C LEU A 46 17.01 -6.60 18.12
N ALA A 47 17.95 -7.05 17.31
CA ALA A 47 18.37 -8.45 17.31
C ALA A 47 18.97 -8.87 18.68
N CYS A 48 19.79 -8.00 19.29
CA CYS A 48 20.35 -8.24 20.62
C CYS A 48 19.25 -8.31 21.69
N VAL A 49 18.26 -7.40 21.65
CA VAL A 49 17.14 -7.38 22.61
C VAL A 49 16.30 -8.63 22.47
N GLY A 50 15.98 -9.05 21.24
CA GLY A 50 15.21 -10.27 20.97
C GLY A 50 15.90 -11.51 21.56
N ASN A 51 17.21 -11.61 21.45
CA ASN A 51 17.99 -12.72 22.02
C ASN A 51 18.08 -12.67 23.57
N GLN A 52 17.98 -11.50 24.17
CA GLN A 52 17.98 -11.34 25.63
C GLN A 52 16.60 -11.59 26.27
N ASP A 53 15.55 -11.55 25.49
CA ASP A 53 14.16 -11.69 25.97
C ASP A 53 13.71 -13.16 26.08
N ARG A 54 14.63 -14.01 26.55
CA ARG A 54 14.40 -15.46 26.69
C ARG A 54 13.23 -15.79 27.63
N SER A 55 12.97 -14.93 28.62
CA SER A 55 11.87 -15.13 29.56
C SER A 55 10.51 -14.99 28.87
N ARG A 56 10.35 -13.97 28.02
CA ARG A 56 9.12 -13.75 27.24
C ARG A 56 8.91 -14.86 26.19
N LEU A 57 9.97 -15.34 25.57
CA LEU A 57 9.88 -16.50 24.69
C LEU A 57 9.47 -17.77 25.46
N GLN A 58 9.96 -17.94 26.69
CA GLN A 58 9.54 -19.06 27.55
C GLN A 58 8.06 -18.95 27.94
N GLU A 59 7.54 -17.75 28.21
CA GLU A 59 6.10 -17.52 28.44
C GLU A 59 5.26 -17.96 27.22
N VAL A 60 5.73 -17.69 25.98
CA VAL A 60 5.07 -18.16 24.76
C VAL A 60 5.08 -19.70 24.68
N VAL A 61 6.23 -20.32 24.97
CA VAL A 61 6.35 -21.79 25.00
C VAL A 61 5.41 -22.39 26.03
N ASP A 62 5.34 -21.79 27.24
CA ASP A 62 4.47 -22.29 28.31
C ASP A 62 2.98 -22.14 27.98
N ALA A 63 2.61 -21.05 27.26
CA ALA A 63 1.22 -20.78 26.86
C ALA A 63 0.77 -21.61 25.66
N HIS A 64 1.64 -21.81 24.67
CA HIS A 64 1.30 -22.38 23.35
C HIS A 64 1.95 -23.73 23.06
N GLY A 65 2.92 -24.16 23.87
CA GLY A 65 3.66 -25.42 23.69
C GLY A 65 4.90 -25.28 22.79
N GLY A 66 5.17 -24.12 22.23
CA GLY A 66 6.33 -23.84 21.37
C GLY A 66 6.22 -22.54 20.62
N LEU A 67 7.26 -22.20 19.87
CA LEU A 67 7.36 -20.97 19.08
C LEU A 67 6.81 -21.15 17.67
N LYS A 68 6.21 -20.10 17.13
CA LYS A 68 5.87 -19.96 15.70
C LYS A 68 6.79 -18.92 15.09
N VAL A 69 7.63 -19.30 14.16
CA VAL A 69 8.69 -18.44 13.61
C VAL A 69 8.39 -18.04 12.19
N ALA A 70 8.26 -16.73 11.96
CA ALA A 70 8.13 -16.16 10.64
C ALA A 70 9.47 -15.56 10.17
N LEU A 71 9.80 -15.77 8.89
CA LEU A 71 10.95 -15.16 8.25
C LEU A 71 10.58 -14.52 6.92
N ASP A 72 11.15 -13.35 6.67
CA ASP A 72 10.92 -12.57 5.46
C ASP A 72 12.17 -11.78 5.06
N GLY A 73 12.34 -11.56 3.76
CA GLY A 73 13.45 -10.82 3.18
C GLY A 73 12.97 -9.59 2.43
N LEU A 74 13.53 -8.45 2.78
CA LEU A 74 13.31 -7.17 2.09
C LEU A 74 14.48 -6.88 1.16
N ALA A 75 14.21 -6.65 -0.12
CA ALA A 75 15.19 -6.14 -1.08
C ALA A 75 14.93 -4.65 -1.30
N PRO A 76 15.68 -3.74 -0.64
CA PRO A 76 15.55 -2.31 -0.88
C PRO A 76 15.91 -1.97 -2.32
N GLU A 77 15.23 -0.98 -2.89
CA GLU A 77 15.46 -0.55 -4.27
C GLU A 77 16.91 -0.08 -4.45
N GLY A 78 17.60 -0.66 -5.44
CA GLY A 78 19.00 -0.35 -5.74
C GLY A 78 20.03 -0.96 -4.79
N ALA A 79 19.63 -1.76 -3.79
CA ALA A 79 20.56 -2.48 -2.94
C ALA A 79 20.96 -3.84 -3.54
N SER A 80 22.22 -4.21 -3.39
CA SER A 80 22.72 -5.55 -3.73
C SER A 80 22.42 -6.58 -2.63
N GLU A 81 22.21 -6.10 -1.41
CA GLU A 81 21.95 -6.88 -0.21
C GLU A 81 20.45 -6.91 0.12
N GLN A 82 20.02 -8.00 0.73
CA GLN A 82 18.66 -8.13 1.25
C GLN A 82 18.68 -8.12 2.78
N LEU A 83 17.76 -7.37 3.37
CA LEU A 83 17.51 -7.38 4.80
C LEU A 83 16.59 -8.55 5.15
N TRP A 84 17.08 -9.46 5.97
CA TRP A 84 16.32 -10.60 6.46
C TRP A 84 15.93 -10.40 7.91
N VAL A 85 14.66 -10.68 8.22
CA VAL A 85 14.07 -10.58 9.55
C VAL A 85 13.44 -11.91 9.92
N VAL A 86 13.78 -12.39 11.11
CA VAL A 86 13.17 -13.59 11.71
C VAL A 86 12.46 -13.16 12.97
N ARG A 87 11.17 -13.49 13.12
CA ARG A 87 10.33 -13.07 14.24
C ARG A 87 9.59 -14.24 14.84
N GLU A 88 9.38 -14.19 16.15
CA GLU A 88 8.37 -15.01 16.80
C GLU A 88 6.99 -14.33 16.66
N VAL A 89 5.97 -15.11 16.24
CA VAL A 89 4.68 -14.58 15.76
C VAL A 89 3.80 -14.06 16.90
N GLU A 90 3.71 -14.80 18.01
CA GLU A 90 2.79 -14.49 19.11
C GLU A 90 3.30 -13.30 19.95
N SER A 91 4.56 -13.34 20.34
CA SER A 91 5.18 -12.24 21.09
C SER A 91 5.62 -11.08 20.23
N GLN A 92 5.68 -11.28 18.91
CA GLN A 92 6.24 -10.36 17.94
C GLN A 92 7.72 -9.98 18.19
N ILE A 93 8.43 -10.79 18.96
CA ILE A 93 9.86 -10.59 19.23
C ILE A 93 10.65 -10.86 17.95
N THR A 94 11.52 -9.92 17.59
CA THR A 94 12.48 -10.12 16.51
C THR A 94 13.65 -10.94 17.02
N LEU A 95 13.80 -12.15 16.47
CA LEU A 95 14.84 -13.10 16.89
C LEU A 95 16.17 -12.85 16.19
N VAL A 96 16.12 -12.57 14.87
CA VAL A 96 17.32 -12.33 14.05
C VAL A 96 17.02 -11.25 13.02
N VAL A 97 18.01 -10.38 12.80
CA VAL A 97 18.04 -9.42 11.68
C VAL A 97 19.43 -9.46 11.08
N ALA A 98 19.53 -9.64 9.77
CA ALA A 98 20.80 -9.61 9.07
C ALA A 98 20.64 -9.13 7.62
N TRP A 99 21.69 -8.48 7.11
CA TRP A 99 21.87 -8.22 5.71
C TRP A 99 22.58 -9.40 5.05
N LEU A 100 22.03 -9.87 3.94
CA LEU A 100 22.61 -10.97 3.16
C LEU A 100 22.90 -10.51 1.74
N ASP A 101 24.15 -10.60 1.33
CA ASP A 101 24.60 -10.35 -0.06
C ASP A 101 24.07 -11.43 -1.02
N LYS A 102 23.95 -12.64 -0.51
CA LYS A 102 23.51 -13.81 -1.25
C LYS A 102 22.46 -14.56 -0.47
N VAL A 103 21.38 -14.90 -1.15
CA VAL A 103 20.28 -15.65 -0.58
C VAL A 103 20.24 -17.05 -1.16
N ASP A 104 20.86 -17.98 -0.46
CA ASP A 104 20.75 -19.40 -0.72
C ASP A 104 20.42 -20.17 0.56
N HIS A 105 20.18 -21.49 0.42
CA HIS A 105 19.75 -22.29 1.57
C HIS A 105 20.82 -22.43 2.66
N GLU A 106 22.10 -22.23 2.37
CA GLU A 106 23.21 -22.33 3.33
C GLU A 106 23.34 -21.04 4.14
N THR A 107 23.23 -19.88 3.48
CA THR A 107 23.21 -18.58 4.16
C THR A 107 21.97 -18.44 5.06
N LEU A 108 20.81 -18.93 4.59
CA LEU A 108 19.59 -18.94 5.40
C LEU A 108 19.68 -19.90 6.60
N GLN A 109 20.32 -21.05 6.47
CA GLN A 109 20.59 -21.92 7.65
C GLN A 109 21.48 -21.21 8.66
N THR A 110 22.52 -20.50 8.18
CA THR A 110 23.38 -19.71 9.06
C THR A 110 22.61 -18.60 9.78
N LEU A 111 21.71 -17.91 9.06
CA LEU A 111 20.81 -16.90 9.62
C LEU A 111 19.91 -17.48 10.70
N LEU A 112 19.39 -18.69 10.52
CA LEU A 112 18.43 -19.33 11.43
C LEU A 112 19.08 -20.05 12.60
N ARG A 113 20.39 -20.27 12.57
CA ARG A 113 21.13 -20.94 13.66
C ARG A 113 20.91 -20.33 15.04
N PRO A 114 20.87 -19.00 15.24
CA PRO A 114 20.56 -18.44 16.56
C PRO A 114 19.18 -18.85 17.10
N VAL A 115 18.21 -19.10 16.21
CA VAL A 115 16.88 -19.59 16.61
C VAL A 115 16.95 -21.05 17.06
N GLU A 116 17.71 -21.89 16.35
CA GLU A 116 17.97 -23.28 16.73
C GLU A 116 18.68 -23.35 18.10
N GLU A 117 19.67 -22.47 18.33
CA GLU A 117 20.45 -22.41 19.57
C GLU A 117 19.62 -21.96 20.79
N LEU A 118 18.42 -21.37 20.61
CA LEU A 118 17.50 -21.14 21.72
C LEU A 118 17.10 -22.45 22.42
N GLY A 119 17.08 -23.57 21.69
CA GLY A 119 16.71 -24.88 22.19
C GLY A 119 15.25 -24.98 22.63
N MET A 120 14.39 -24.09 22.13
CA MET A 120 12.95 -24.07 22.43
C MET A 120 12.18 -24.86 21.36
N PRO A 121 11.07 -25.52 21.73
CA PRO A 121 10.23 -26.22 20.75
C PRO A 121 9.68 -25.27 19.68
N LEU A 122 9.71 -25.68 18.41
CA LEU A 122 9.05 -24.99 17.31
C LEU A 122 7.77 -25.73 16.92
N LEU A 123 6.66 -24.98 16.84
CA LEU A 123 5.37 -25.50 16.39
C LEU A 123 5.19 -25.36 14.90
N ALA A 124 5.63 -24.23 14.33
CA ALA A 124 5.51 -23.94 12.90
C ALA A 124 6.55 -22.91 12.44
N THR A 125 6.84 -22.97 11.16
CA THR A 125 7.57 -21.90 10.46
C THR A 125 6.68 -21.27 9.40
N ILE A 126 6.83 -19.96 9.16
CA ILE A 126 6.03 -19.18 8.19
C ILE A 126 7.00 -18.40 7.30
N SER A 127 6.85 -18.51 5.99
CA SER A 127 7.61 -17.69 5.05
C SER A 127 6.93 -17.59 3.68
N ASP A 128 7.51 -16.80 2.79
CA ASP A 128 7.17 -16.88 1.38
C ASP A 128 7.54 -18.25 0.77
N LYS A 129 7.15 -18.47 -0.47
CA LYS A 129 7.33 -19.75 -1.15
C LYS A 129 8.67 -19.89 -1.89
N GLN A 130 9.72 -19.22 -1.44
CA GLN A 130 11.03 -19.35 -2.08
C GLN A 130 11.65 -20.73 -1.84
N PRO A 131 12.15 -21.41 -2.89
CA PRO A 131 12.72 -22.76 -2.75
C PRO A 131 13.92 -22.85 -1.80
N CYS A 132 14.74 -21.77 -1.73
CA CYS A 132 15.90 -21.71 -0.81
C CYS A 132 15.48 -21.69 0.65
N ILE A 133 14.38 -20.99 0.99
CA ILE A 133 13.84 -20.97 2.35
C ILE A 133 13.31 -22.34 2.73
N LYS A 134 12.44 -22.91 1.90
CA LYS A 134 11.91 -24.26 2.13
C LYS A 134 13.03 -25.26 2.40
N LYS A 135 14.06 -25.27 1.54
CA LYS A 135 15.19 -26.18 1.68
C LYS A 135 16.02 -25.93 2.95
N ALA A 136 16.15 -24.68 3.39
CA ALA A 136 16.83 -24.33 4.64
C ALA A 136 16.04 -24.83 5.86
N LEU A 137 14.73 -24.61 5.87
CA LEU A 137 13.83 -25.02 6.96
C LEU A 137 13.72 -26.55 7.07
N GLU A 138 13.53 -27.27 5.94
CA GLU A 138 13.49 -28.73 5.91
C GLU A 138 14.80 -29.37 6.43
N LYS A 139 15.93 -28.66 6.29
CA LYS A 139 17.22 -29.17 6.73
C LYS A 139 17.46 -28.94 8.23
N LEU A 140 16.99 -27.81 8.76
CA LEU A 140 17.12 -27.48 10.18
C LEU A 140 16.04 -28.15 11.03
N TRP A 141 14.81 -28.16 10.52
CA TRP A 141 13.63 -28.61 11.26
C TRP A 141 12.70 -29.47 10.39
N PRO A 142 13.13 -30.68 10.03
CA PRO A 142 12.41 -31.55 9.06
C PRO A 142 11.00 -31.93 9.53
N ASP A 143 10.78 -31.98 10.84
CA ASP A 143 9.50 -32.38 11.43
C ASP A 143 8.56 -31.20 11.79
N VAL A 144 9.04 -29.95 11.57
CA VAL A 144 8.27 -28.75 11.86
C VAL A 144 7.43 -28.35 10.63
N PRO A 145 6.10 -28.22 10.76
CA PRO A 145 5.26 -27.79 9.65
C PRO A 145 5.64 -26.38 9.17
N HIS A 146 5.62 -26.23 7.84
CA HIS A 146 5.95 -24.95 7.19
C HIS A 146 4.72 -24.39 6.48
N GLN A 147 4.24 -23.24 6.94
CA GLN A 147 3.13 -22.51 6.35
C GLN A 147 3.63 -21.46 5.36
N TRP A 148 2.97 -21.38 4.21
CA TRP A 148 3.19 -20.29 3.27
C TRP A 148 2.58 -18.99 3.81
N CYS A 149 3.31 -17.89 3.68
CA CYS A 149 2.86 -16.56 4.07
C CYS A 149 1.61 -16.15 3.27
N GLN A 150 0.49 -15.96 3.97
CA GLN A 150 -0.78 -15.56 3.35
C GLN A 150 -0.72 -14.18 2.68
N PRO A 151 -0.11 -13.13 3.29
CA PRO A 151 0.13 -11.87 2.60
C PRO A 151 0.86 -11.98 1.27
N HIS A 152 1.92 -12.81 1.16
CA HIS A 152 2.61 -13.07 -0.10
C HIS A 152 1.72 -13.82 -1.11
N TYR A 153 0.91 -14.75 -0.64
CA TYR A 153 -0.06 -15.42 -1.51
C TYR A 153 -1.07 -14.43 -2.09
N LEU A 154 -1.67 -13.58 -1.23
CA LEU A 154 -2.61 -12.54 -1.65
C LEU A 154 -1.95 -11.51 -2.57
N GLY A 155 -0.70 -11.12 -2.28
CA GLY A 155 0.08 -10.24 -3.15
C GLY A 155 0.24 -10.79 -4.56
N ASN A 156 0.62 -12.07 -4.68
CA ASN A 156 0.75 -12.73 -5.99
C ASN A 156 -0.59 -12.82 -6.76
N LEU A 157 -1.74 -12.82 -6.06
CA LEU A 157 -3.05 -12.72 -6.70
C LEU A 157 -3.37 -11.28 -7.12
N ALA A 158 -2.95 -10.30 -6.34
CA ALA A 158 -3.25 -8.89 -6.55
C ALA A 158 -2.40 -8.24 -7.64
N ASP A 159 -1.14 -8.67 -7.80
CA ASP A 159 -0.21 -8.09 -8.78
C ASP A 159 -0.79 -7.94 -10.20
N PRO A 160 -1.42 -8.97 -10.82
CA PRO A 160 -1.99 -8.83 -12.15
C PRO A 160 -3.14 -7.81 -12.21
N VAL A 161 -3.89 -7.65 -11.12
CA VAL A 161 -5.01 -6.70 -11.02
C VAL A 161 -4.45 -5.28 -10.91
N TYR A 162 -3.44 -5.09 -10.09
CA TYR A 162 -2.74 -3.81 -9.95
C TYR A 162 -2.10 -3.35 -11.28
N GLU A 163 -1.46 -4.25 -12.00
CA GLU A 163 -0.83 -3.91 -13.28
C GLU A 163 -1.86 -3.53 -14.35
N GLU A 164 -3.01 -4.21 -14.43
CA GLU A 164 -4.08 -3.85 -15.36
C GLU A 164 -4.74 -2.52 -14.96
N ASP A 165 -5.03 -2.31 -13.67
CA ASP A 165 -5.52 -1.02 -13.14
C ASP A 165 -4.59 0.14 -13.49
N ARG A 166 -3.28 -0.03 -13.29
CA ARG A 166 -2.26 0.96 -13.61
C ARG A 166 -2.20 1.28 -15.10
N LYS A 167 -2.32 0.27 -15.94
CA LYS A 167 -2.35 0.40 -17.40
C LYS A 167 -3.58 1.19 -17.84
N LEU A 168 -4.78 0.75 -17.44
CA LEU A 168 -6.05 1.42 -17.75
C LEU A 168 -6.06 2.87 -17.28
N LYS A 169 -5.59 3.12 -16.05
CA LYS A 169 -5.40 4.48 -15.53
C LYS A 169 -4.54 5.33 -16.44
N THR A 170 -3.41 4.80 -16.90
CA THR A 170 -2.45 5.55 -17.72
C THR A 170 -3.06 5.89 -19.07
N GLU A 171 -3.72 4.93 -19.72
CA GLU A 171 -4.36 5.08 -21.00
C GLU A 171 -5.54 6.09 -20.93
N MET A 172 -6.46 5.91 -19.98
CA MET A 172 -7.60 6.80 -19.78
C MET A 172 -7.15 8.23 -19.45
N ARG A 173 -6.13 8.40 -18.59
CA ARG A 173 -5.56 9.71 -18.28
C ARG A 173 -4.98 10.41 -19.52
N GLN A 174 -4.33 9.67 -20.41
CA GLN A 174 -3.81 10.23 -21.68
C GLN A 174 -4.95 10.69 -22.59
N ASN A 175 -6.00 9.88 -22.74
CA ASN A 175 -7.15 10.21 -23.58
C ASN A 175 -7.90 11.44 -23.05
N ILE A 176 -8.16 11.51 -21.75
CA ILE A 176 -8.80 12.69 -21.14
C ILE A 176 -7.98 13.95 -21.38
N ARG A 177 -6.65 13.89 -21.18
CA ARG A 177 -5.77 15.05 -21.39
C ARG A 177 -5.72 15.50 -22.84
N ALA A 178 -5.81 14.58 -23.79
CA ALA A 178 -5.82 14.92 -25.21
C ALA A 178 -7.09 15.69 -25.60
N GLU A 179 -8.25 15.25 -25.12
CA GLU A 179 -9.54 15.80 -25.52
C GLU A 179 -9.94 17.09 -24.77
N ILE A 180 -9.54 17.21 -23.49
CA ILE A 180 -9.97 18.34 -22.64
C ILE A 180 -9.00 19.53 -22.74
N ARG A 181 -7.76 19.30 -23.14
CA ARG A 181 -6.71 20.33 -23.15
C ARG A 181 -7.09 21.62 -23.89
N GLU A 182 -7.69 21.51 -25.07
CA GLU A 182 -8.05 22.64 -25.92
C GLU A 182 -9.18 23.46 -25.26
N SER A 183 -10.21 22.81 -24.78
CA SER A 183 -11.36 23.48 -24.14
C SER A 183 -11.04 24.08 -22.77
N LEU A 184 -10.06 23.54 -22.03
CA LEU A 184 -9.57 24.14 -20.80
C LEU A 184 -8.73 25.40 -21.07
N GLY A 185 -7.96 25.42 -22.19
CA GLY A 185 -7.21 26.61 -22.62
C GLY A 185 -8.14 27.79 -22.88
N GLU A 186 -9.22 27.58 -23.63
CA GLU A 186 -10.19 28.64 -23.94
C GLU A 186 -10.86 29.27 -22.70
N VAL A 187 -11.17 28.44 -21.67
CA VAL A 187 -11.79 28.94 -20.42
C VAL A 187 -10.82 29.72 -19.55
N LEU A 188 -9.55 29.38 -19.62
CA LEU A 188 -8.51 29.98 -18.75
C LEU A 188 -7.89 31.23 -19.32
N ASP A 189 -7.91 31.40 -20.65
CA ASP A 189 -7.44 32.61 -21.33
C ASP A 189 -8.35 33.81 -21.08
N ASP A 190 -9.63 33.58 -20.72
CA ASP A 190 -10.57 34.69 -20.42
C ASP A 190 -10.45 35.27 -19.02
N GLU A 191 -9.75 34.65 -18.03
CA GLU A 191 -9.80 35.12 -16.63
C GLU A 191 -8.54 34.90 -15.77
N ASP A 192 -7.33 34.97 -16.18
CA ASP A 192 -6.16 35.11 -15.27
C ASP A 192 -4.95 34.19 -15.58
N ASP A 193 -3.81 34.79 -15.74
CA ASP A 193 -2.49 34.23 -16.10
C ASP A 193 -1.99 33.11 -15.12
N SER A 194 -2.52 33.09 -13.90
CA SER A 194 -2.13 32.11 -12.88
C SER A 194 -2.74 30.70 -13.09
N ALA A 195 -3.89 30.62 -13.77
CA ALA A 195 -4.56 29.35 -14.06
C ALA A 195 -3.96 28.66 -15.31
N VAL A 196 -3.41 29.42 -16.26
CA VAL A 196 -2.73 28.89 -17.46
C VAL A 196 -1.46 28.12 -17.07
N HIS A 197 -0.70 28.63 -16.11
CA HIS A 197 0.48 27.92 -15.56
C HIS A 197 0.13 26.55 -14.95
N PHE A 198 -1.06 26.41 -14.43
CA PHE A 198 -1.55 25.16 -13.86
C PHE A 198 -1.80 24.08 -14.92
N VAL A 199 -2.45 24.41 -16.03
CA VAL A 199 -2.72 23.46 -17.11
C VAL A 199 -1.44 23.08 -17.86
N ALA A 200 -0.55 24.03 -18.09
CA ALA A 200 0.76 23.78 -18.69
C ALA A 200 1.65 22.88 -17.82
N GLY A 201 1.61 23.04 -16.48
CA GLY A 201 2.33 22.16 -15.53
C GLY A 201 1.88 20.71 -15.56
N VAL A 202 0.60 20.46 -15.81
CA VAL A 202 0.06 19.08 -15.97
C VAL A 202 0.54 18.44 -17.27
N ALA A 203 0.84 19.23 -18.31
CA ALA A 203 1.27 18.71 -19.61
C ALA A 203 2.78 18.40 -19.70
N LEU A 204 3.62 18.98 -18.82
CA LEU A 204 5.07 18.89 -18.94
C LEU A 204 5.75 17.72 -18.22
N ASN A 205 5.03 16.96 -17.37
CA ASN A 205 5.59 15.82 -16.64
C ASN A 205 5.44 14.46 -17.33
N GLY A 206 5.04 14.43 -18.60
CA GLY A 206 4.95 13.24 -19.41
C GLY A 206 6.13 13.10 -20.38
N ARG A 207 7.31 12.70 -19.91
CA ARG A 207 8.34 12.15 -20.82
C ARG A 207 7.95 10.72 -21.15
N PRO A 208 7.85 10.34 -22.45
CA PRO A 208 7.71 8.95 -22.81
C PRO A 208 9.01 8.23 -22.52
N SER A 209 8.94 7.12 -21.81
CA SER A 209 10.03 6.14 -21.70
C SER A 209 10.23 5.50 -23.05
N THR A 210 11.21 5.94 -23.82
CA THR A 210 11.73 5.16 -24.91
C THR A 210 12.96 4.41 -24.40
N ASP A 211 12.83 3.11 -24.24
CA ASP A 211 13.96 2.18 -24.26
C ASP A 211 14.75 2.39 -25.51
N ASN A 212 16.05 2.67 -25.38
CA ASN A 212 17.05 2.04 -26.24
C ASN A 212 18.44 2.16 -25.61
N SER A 213 19.05 1.02 -25.53
CA SER A 213 20.42 0.71 -25.18
C SER A 213 21.45 1.42 -26.07
N SER A 214 22.51 1.92 -25.51
CA SER A 214 23.92 1.58 -25.77
C SER A 214 24.87 2.71 -25.39
N SER A 215 25.80 2.31 -24.53
CA SER A 215 27.22 2.67 -24.37
C SER A 215 27.75 4.00 -24.88
N SER A 216 28.36 4.78 -24.02
CA SER A 216 29.80 5.02 -23.97
C SER A 216 30.15 6.14 -22.97
N TYR A 217 31.26 5.91 -22.30
CA TYR A 217 31.91 6.80 -21.33
C TYR A 217 32.35 8.12 -21.96
N ASP A 218 32.21 9.22 -21.19
CA ASP A 218 33.24 10.25 -21.07
C ASP A 218 32.94 11.18 -19.87
N GLU A 219 33.95 11.46 -19.09
CA GLU A 219 34.02 12.26 -17.86
C GLU A 219 34.43 13.72 -18.19
N PRO A 220 34.54 14.64 -17.17
CA PRO A 220 33.83 15.92 -17.07
C PRO A 220 34.69 17.16 -17.39
N PRO A 221 34.19 18.36 -17.15
CA PRO A 221 34.92 19.21 -16.21
C PRO A 221 34.09 20.04 -15.22
N ASN A 222 34.73 20.29 -14.09
CA ASN A 222 34.49 21.23 -13.01
C ASN A 222 34.00 22.60 -13.44
N ASP A 223 33.10 23.21 -12.65
CA ASP A 223 33.27 24.59 -12.23
C ASP A 223 32.45 24.90 -10.96
N GLU A 224 33.05 25.72 -10.11
CA GLU A 224 32.70 26.11 -8.75
C GLU A 224 31.69 27.31 -8.68
N PRO A 225 31.40 27.86 -7.48
CA PRO A 225 30.05 28.13 -7.00
C PRO A 225 29.65 29.61 -7.02
N LEU A 226 28.38 29.88 -7.03
CA LEU A 226 27.85 31.21 -6.68
C LEU A 226 26.72 31.11 -5.66
N SER A 227 27.02 31.58 -4.46
CA SER A 227 26.02 31.85 -3.40
C SER A 227 25.19 33.09 -3.73
N PRO A 228 23.93 33.13 -3.31
CA PRO A 228 23.42 34.38 -2.76
C PRO A 228 22.86 34.20 -1.34
N GLN A 229 23.32 35.10 -0.49
CA GLN A 229 22.78 35.36 0.84
C GLN A 229 21.35 35.90 0.73
N LEU A 230 20.43 35.35 1.50
CA LEU A 230 19.18 36.03 1.82
C LEU A 230 18.97 36.03 3.32
N THR A 231 19.09 37.22 3.87
CA THR A 231 18.75 37.61 5.23
C THR A 231 17.23 37.60 5.37
N THR A 232 16.68 36.85 6.30
CA THR A 232 15.29 37.05 6.75
C THR A 232 15.23 36.97 8.27
N GLN A 233 14.80 38.11 8.82
CA GLN A 233 14.58 38.38 10.24
C GLN A 233 13.45 37.50 10.79
N MET A 234 13.70 36.93 11.97
CA MET A 234 12.67 36.30 12.82
C MET A 234 11.97 37.34 13.68
N PRO A 235 10.67 37.26 13.92
CA PRO A 235 10.03 37.95 15.05
C PRO A 235 10.05 37.11 16.31
N SER A 236 10.26 37.78 17.44
CA SER A 236 10.30 37.24 18.80
C SER A 236 8.95 36.79 19.33
N PRO A 237 8.93 35.88 20.29
CA PRO A 237 7.72 35.45 21.00
C PRO A 237 7.57 36.24 22.30
N ASP A 238 6.45 36.93 22.44
CA ASP A 238 5.91 37.34 23.73
C ASP A 238 4.41 37.67 23.55
N GLU A 239 3.54 36.87 24.18
CA GLU A 239 2.46 37.33 25.02
C GLU A 239 1.51 36.15 25.45
N PRO A 240 0.69 36.32 26.52
CA PRO A 240 0.56 35.35 27.57
C PRO A 240 -0.75 34.55 27.56
N ILE A 241 -0.69 33.45 28.29
CA ILE A 241 -1.80 32.58 28.65
C ILE A 241 -2.81 33.34 29.51
N LEU A 242 -4.08 33.34 29.13
CA LEU A 242 -5.19 33.69 29.99
C LEU A 242 -6.10 32.46 30.18
N ASP A 243 -6.22 32.08 31.46
CA ASP A 243 -7.23 31.16 31.99
C ASP A 243 -8.63 31.67 31.71
N ALA A 244 -9.54 30.78 31.37
CA ALA A 244 -10.95 31.03 31.44
C ALA A 244 -11.73 29.81 31.94
N GLU A 245 -12.40 30.06 32.99
CA GLU A 245 -13.19 29.22 33.88
C GLU A 245 -14.35 28.49 33.18
N GLN A 246 -14.71 27.39 33.82
CA GLN A 246 -15.95 26.65 33.65
C GLN A 246 -17.21 27.52 33.81
N ASP A 247 -18.16 27.34 32.94
CA ASP A 247 -19.55 27.50 33.33
C ASP A 247 -20.45 26.45 32.66
N THR A 248 -21.14 25.75 33.54
CA THR A 248 -22.15 24.73 33.25
C THR A 248 -23.50 25.40 33.16
N SER A 249 -24.23 25.23 32.06
CA SER A 249 -25.69 25.26 32.09
C SER A 249 -26.34 24.50 30.95
N HIS A 250 -27.33 23.76 31.37
CA HIS A 250 -28.28 22.92 30.63
C HIS A 250 -29.01 23.62 29.49
N SER A 251 -29.24 22.87 28.44
CA SER A 251 -30.55 22.41 27.95
C SER A 251 -30.79 22.61 26.44
N GLN A 252 -31.44 21.64 25.94
CA GLN A 252 -32.29 21.56 24.75
C GLN A 252 -31.67 21.00 23.46
N LEU A 253 -32.05 19.74 23.27
CA LEU A 253 -32.22 19.06 22.00
C LEU A 253 -32.92 19.95 20.99
N ASP A 254 -32.26 20.34 19.94
CA ASP A 254 -32.91 20.67 18.68
C ASP A 254 -32.24 19.86 17.56
N ALA A 255 -32.98 18.84 17.15
CA ALA A 255 -32.71 18.03 15.98
C ALA A 255 -33.11 18.83 14.74
N THR A 256 -32.16 19.53 14.14
CA THR A 256 -32.21 19.95 12.73
C THR A 256 -30.79 20.33 12.28
N ALA A 257 -29.89 19.35 12.21
CA ALA A 257 -28.73 19.47 11.34
C ALA A 257 -29.17 19.05 9.94
N THR A 258 -29.93 19.91 9.28
CA THR A 258 -29.98 19.94 7.83
C THR A 258 -28.59 20.29 7.36
N SER A 259 -27.84 19.27 6.88
CA SER A 259 -26.68 19.50 6.05
C SER A 259 -27.16 20.29 4.84
N SER A 260 -26.95 21.60 4.86
CA SER A 260 -27.03 22.41 3.65
C SER A 260 -25.89 21.96 2.75
N GLU A 261 -26.13 20.95 1.94
CA GLU A 261 -25.41 20.77 0.68
C GLU A 261 -25.64 22.08 -0.08
N GLN A 262 -24.66 22.97 0.00
CA GLN A 262 -24.65 24.18 -0.79
C GLN A 262 -24.57 23.73 -2.24
N THR A 263 -25.68 23.85 -2.97
CA THR A 263 -25.74 23.59 -4.40
C THR A 263 -24.72 24.54 -5.05
N LYS A 264 -23.64 23.99 -5.55
CA LYS A 264 -22.60 24.78 -6.24
C LYS A 264 -23.25 25.51 -7.42
N THR A 265 -22.93 26.78 -7.61
CA THR A 265 -23.40 27.52 -8.80
C THR A 265 -22.64 27.00 -10.03
N THR A 266 -23.22 27.13 -11.23
CA THR A 266 -22.58 26.74 -12.49
C THR A 266 -21.18 27.36 -12.62
N GLN A 267 -21.02 28.63 -12.26
CA GLN A 267 -19.73 29.30 -12.29
C GLN A 267 -18.69 28.69 -11.32
N GLN A 268 -19.14 28.22 -10.16
CA GLN A 268 -18.26 27.51 -9.23
C GLN A 268 -17.81 26.16 -9.81
N ILE A 269 -18.71 25.44 -10.45
CA ILE A 269 -18.39 24.14 -11.08
C ILE A 269 -17.39 24.33 -12.22
N VAL A 270 -17.60 25.34 -13.09
CA VAL A 270 -16.66 25.64 -14.18
C VAL A 270 -15.26 25.98 -13.63
N ARG A 271 -15.16 26.69 -12.52
CA ARG A 271 -13.86 27.03 -11.88
C ARG A 271 -13.21 25.86 -11.16
N GLU A 272 -14.00 25.01 -10.50
CA GLU A 272 -13.52 23.89 -9.71
C GLU A 272 -13.20 22.66 -10.56
N PHE A 273 -13.86 22.48 -11.70
CA PHE A 273 -13.66 21.34 -12.58
C PHE A 273 -12.20 21.02 -12.88
N PRO A 274 -11.32 21.99 -13.25
CA PRO A 274 -9.91 21.70 -13.50
C PRO A 274 -9.17 21.16 -12.28
N LEU A 275 -9.56 21.59 -11.05
CA LEU A 275 -8.96 21.13 -9.80
C LEU A 275 -9.42 19.72 -9.47
N ASP A 276 -10.72 19.46 -9.54
CA ASP A 276 -11.32 18.16 -9.29
C ASP A 276 -10.79 17.12 -10.31
N LEU A 277 -10.70 17.53 -11.58
CA LEU A 277 -10.10 16.70 -12.63
C LEU A 277 -8.64 16.38 -12.34
N LYS A 278 -7.84 17.39 -11.95
CA LYS A 278 -6.42 17.16 -11.60
C LYS A 278 -6.28 16.23 -10.41
N GLU A 279 -7.06 16.41 -9.37
CA GLU A 279 -7.04 15.56 -8.19
C GLU A 279 -7.32 14.11 -8.57
N SER A 280 -8.40 13.86 -9.32
CA SER A 280 -8.75 12.52 -9.80
C SER A 280 -7.63 11.89 -10.64
N LEU A 281 -7.08 12.64 -11.62
CA LEU A 281 -6.00 12.17 -12.48
C LEU A 281 -4.65 11.98 -11.77
N SER A 282 -4.45 12.55 -10.58
CA SER A 282 -3.20 12.48 -9.81
C SER A 282 -3.18 11.37 -8.76
N ARG A 283 -4.28 10.64 -8.57
CA ARG A 283 -4.35 9.54 -7.60
C ARG A 283 -3.15 8.59 -7.74
N GLN A 284 -2.60 8.20 -6.61
CA GLN A 284 -1.46 7.29 -6.55
C GLN A 284 -1.91 5.93 -6.01
N GLY A 285 -1.45 4.87 -6.66
CA GLY A 285 -1.60 3.51 -6.19
C GLY A 285 -0.30 2.99 -5.58
N ARG A 286 -0.40 1.90 -4.85
CA ARG A 286 0.75 1.19 -4.29
C ARG A 286 0.54 -0.31 -4.44
N ALA A 287 1.46 -0.93 -5.19
CA ALA A 287 1.43 -2.38 -5.39
C ALA A 287 1.49 -3.14 -4.05
N PRO A 288 0.87 -4.27 -3.97
CA PRO A 288 -0.05 -4.86 -4.94
C PRO A 288 -1.54 -4.52 -4.69
N PHE A 289 -1.90 -3.90 -3.54
CA PHE A 289 -3.28 -3.83 -3.06
C PHE A 289 -3.96 -2.48 -3.26
N LEU A 290 -3.21 -1.38 -3.30
CA LEU A 290 -3.81 -0.06 -3.43
C LEU A 290 -3.93 0.32 -4.90
N LEU A 291 -5.11 0.10 -5.48
CA LEU A 291 -5.46 0.51 -6.84
C LEU A 291 -5.59 2.04 -6.91
N ALA A 292 -5.36 2.60 -8.09
CA ALA A 292 -5.53 4.03 -8.34
C ALA A 292 -6.38 4.32 -9.60
N GLY A 293 -6.45 3.39 -10.53
CA GLY A 293 -7.24 3.52 -11.74
C GLY A 293 -8.72 3.38 -11.46
N LEU A 294 -9.13 2.35 -10.72
CA LEU A 294 -10.53 2.14 -10.35
C LEU A 294 -11.11 3.31 -9.54
N PRO A 295 -10.48 3.80 -8.46
CA PRO A 295 -10.95 5.00 -7.77
C PRO A 295 -10.94 6.27 -8.65
N MET A 296 -9.97 6.40 -9.58
CA MET A 296 -9.98 7.50 -10.55
C MET A 296 -11.19 7.41 -11.48
N PHE A 297 -11.54 6.22 -11.95
CA PHE A 297 -12.72 5.99 -12.80
C PHE A 297 -14.02 6.35 -12.07
N ASP A 298 -14.14 5.99 -10.79
CA ASP A 298 -15.30 6.32 -9.94
C ASP A 298 -15.42 7.84 -9.74
N ASP A 299 -14.31 8.54 -9.42
CA ASP A 299 -14.28 9.98 -9.26
C ASP A 299 -14.70 10.71 -10.55
N LEU A 300 -14.16 10.29 -11.69
CA LEU A 300 -14.49 10.88 -12.99
C LEU A 300 -15.95 10.60 -13.38
N THR A 301 -16.50 9.47 -12.98
CA THR A 301 -17.93 9.14 -13.15
C THR A 301 -18.78 10.08 -12.32
N ALA A 302 -18.45 10.30 -11.04
CA ALA A 302 -19.15 11.24 -10.18
C ALA A 302 -19.05 12.69 -10.70
N LEU A 303 -17.86 13.07 -11.21
CA LEU A 303 -17.64 14.39 -11.80
C LEU A 303 -18.51 14.60 -13.05
N ARG A 304 -18.56 13.64 -13.97
CA ARG A 304 -19.45 13.66 -15.15
C ARG A 304 -20.92 13.80 -14.71
N ASP A 305 -21.37 13.00 -13.75
CA ASP A 305 -22.77 13.02 -13.30
C ASP A 305 -23.12 14.37 -12.68
N THR A 306 -22.22 14.97 -11.95
CA THR A 306 -22.38 16.34 -11.41
C THR A 306 -22.54 17.36 -12.53
N ILE A 307 -21.71 17.29 -13.58
CA ILE A 307 -21.82 18.20 -14.73
C ILE A 307 -23.16 17.99 -15.45
N LEU A 308 -23.60 16.75 -15.66
CA LEU A 308 -24.87 16.44 -16.32
C LEU A 308 -26.06 17.01 -15.54
N LEU A 309 -26.07 16.90 -14.21
CA LEU A 309 -27.12 17.53 -13.37
C LEU A 309 -27.13 19.05 -13.51
N CYS A 310 -25.96 19.68 -13.62
CA CYS A 310 -25.88 21.12 -13.84
C CYS A 310 -26.40 21.54 -15.21
N LEU A 311 -26.21 20.72 -16.25
CA LEU A 311 -26.72 20.99 -17.59
C LEU A 311 -28.25 20.87 -17.69
N GLU A 312 -28.92 20.20 -16.77
CA GLU A 312 -30.38 20.22 -16.67
C GLU A 312 -30.94 21.58 -16.26
N LEU A 313 -30.13 22.37 -15.53
CA LEU A 313 -30.52 23.67 -14.97
C LEU A 313 -29.99 24.86 -15.80
N TYR A 314 -28.87 24.68 -16.46
CA TYR A 314 -28.11 25.75 -17.11
C TYR A 314 -27.53 25.29 -18.46
N GLU A 315 -27.68 26.13 -19.50
CA GLU A 315 -27.04 25.89 -20.80
C GLU A 315 -25.67 26.53 -20.85
N GLU A 316 -24.62 25.72 -20.59
CA GLU A 316 -23.23 26.11 -20.63
C GLU A 316 -22.48 25.25 -21.66
N THR A 317 -21.84 25.89 -22.66
CA THR A 317 -21.19 25.18 -23.78
C THR A 317 -19.99 24.35 -23.30
N HIS A 318 -19.16 24.90 -22.37
CA HIS A 318 -18.00 24.19 -21.86
C HIS A 318 -18.38 22.97 -21.03
N LEU A 319 -19.39 23.08 -20.16
CA LEU A 319 -19.88 21.94 -19.38
C LEU A 319 -20.43 20.84 -20.29
N ARG A 320 -21.14 21.21 -21.35
CA ARG A 320 -21.66 20.24 -22.34
C ARG A 320 -20.53 19.50 -23.03
N HIS A 321 -19.46 20.21 -23.42
CA HIS A 321 -18.30 19.58 -24.05
C HIS A 321 -17.61 18.61 -23.08
N TRP A 322 -17.32 19.04 -21.85
CA TRP A 322 -16.69 18.19 -20.84
C TRP A 322 -17.53 16.96 -20.49
N ALA A 323 -18.83 17.13 -20.31
CA ALA A 323 -19.76 16.01 -20.10
C ALA A 323 -19.73 15.01 -21.27
N THR A 324 -19.68 15.49 -22.49
CA THR A 324 -19.60 14.64 -23.69
C THR A 324 -18.30 13.86 -23.73
N VAL A 325 -17.18 14.52 -23.52
CA VAL A 325 -15.84 13.89 -23.49
C VAL A 325 -15.77 12.84 -22.40
N LEU A 326 -16.12 13.20 -21.17
CA LEU A 326 -16.11 12.24 -20.04
C LEU A 326 -17.05 11.06 -20.29
N THR A 327 -18.26 11.32 -20.81
CA THR A 327 -19.24 10.25 -21.10
C THR A 327 -18.67 9.26 -22.12
N THR A 328 -18.03 9.75 -23.18
CA THR A 328 -17.47 8.90 -24.24
C THR A 328 -16.30 8.08 -23.68
N ILE A 329 -15.32 8.74 -23.02
CA ILE A 329 -14.13 8.06 -22.50
C ILE A 329 -14.51 7.05 -21.42
N LEU A 330 -15.37 7.44 -20.47
CA LEU A 330 -15.81 6.51 -19.41
C LEU A 330 -16.57 5.30 -19.96
N ALA A 331 -17.36 5.48 -21.02
CA ALA A 331 -18.04 4.36 -21.69
C ALA A 331 -17.05 3.38 -22.33
N ASP A 332 -15.96 3.88 -22.93
CA ASP A 332 -14.94 3.05 -23.57
C ASP A 332 -14.18 2.16 -22.56
N TYR A 333 -14.04 2.61 -21.31
CA TYR A 333 -13.31 1.89 -20.25
C TYR A 333 -14.22 1.17 -19.23
N ALA A 334 -15.55 1.32 -19.32
CA ALA A 334 -16.48 0.81 -18.31
C ALA A 334 -16.38 -0.71 -18.10
N ASP A 335 -16.31 -1.47 -19.18
CA ASP A 335 -16.23 -2.94 -19.12
C ASP A 335 -14.89 -3.41 -18.54
N ASP A 336 -13.80 -2.71 -18.85
CA ASP A 336 -12.46 -3.03 -18.35
C ASP A 336 -12.34 -2.74 -16.86
N PHE A 337 -12.81 -1.58 -16.39
CA PHE A 337 -12.83 -1.28 -14.94
C PHE A 337 -13.83 -2.16 -14.18
N ALA A 338 -14.95 -2.54 -14.77
CA ALA A 338 -15.85 -3.53 -14.17
C ALA A 338 -15.16 -4.89 -14.01
N ALA A 339 -14.31 -5.29 -14.95
CA ALA A 339 -13.52 -6.51 -14.84
C ALA A 339 -12.46 -6.41 -13.74
N VAL A 340 -11.76 -5.27 -13.62
CA VAL A 340 -10.79 -5.01 -12.54
C VAL A 340 -11.48 -5.02 -11.17
N ALA A 341 -12.64 -4.36 -11.04
CA ALA A 341 -13.42 -4.35 -9.79
C ALA A 341 -13.85 -5.76 -9.39
N GLN A 342 -14.30 -6.58 -10.35
CA GLN A 342 -14.68 -7.96 -10.10
C GLN A 342 -13.49 -8.83 -9.68
N ALA A 343 -12.32 -8.62 -10.29
CA ALA A 343 -11.09 -9.32 -9.92
C ALA A 343 -10.63 -8.96 -8.51
N SER A 344 -10.66 -7.67 -8.15
CA SER A 344 -10.37 -7.19 -6.79
C SER A 344 -11.31 -7.82 -5.77
N GLN A 345 -12.62 -7.85 -6.04
CA GLN A 345 -13.59 -8.49 -5.16
C GLN A 345 -13.33 -9.99 -4.94
N TRP A 346 -12.79 -10.70 -5.94
CA TRP A 346 -12.42 -12.10 -5.76
C TRP A 346 -11.23 -12.25 -4.80
N ILE A 347 -10.26 -11.35 -4.85
CA ILE A 347 -9.13 -11.32 -3.93
C ILE A 347 -9.59 -11.00 -2.51
N ASP A 348 -10.47 -10.01 -2.36
CA ASP A 348 -11.05 -9.64 -1.06
C ASP A 348 -11.82 -10.82 -0.45
N THR A 349 -12.61 -11.53 -1.26
CA THR A 349 -13.32 -12.74 -0.82
C THR A 349 -12.35 -13.82 -0.35
N ILE A 350 -11.25 -14.04 -1.07
CA ILE A 350 -10.20 -14.99 -0.65
C ILE A 350 -9.56 -14.54 0.65
N SER A 351 -9.25 -13.25 0.77
CA SER A 351 -8.71 -12.67 2.00
C SER A 351 -9.62 -12.89 3.19
N ASP A 352 -10.92 -12.63 3.03
CA ASP A 352 -11.94 -12.86 4.07
C ASP A 352 -12.04 -14.34 4.47
N ILE A 353 -11.99 -15.25 3.49
CA ILE A 353 -11.98 -16.70 3.75
C ILE A 353 -10.75 -17.09 4.58
N LEU A 354 -9.57 -16.56 4.26
CA LEU A 354 -8.32 -16.87 4.97
C LEU A 354 -8.30 -16.35 6.40
N HIS A 355 -8.88 -15.16 6.64
CA HIS A 355 -9.03 -14.62 7.99
C HIS A 355 -10.00 -15.45 8.83
N GLY A 356 -10.91 -16.20 8.20
CA GLY A 356 -11.92 -17.01 8.85
C GLY A 356 -13.00 -16.20 9.55
N PRO A 357 -14.06 -16.84 10.04
CA PRO A 357 -15.04 -16.14 10.85
C PRO A 357 -14.38 -15.71 12.16
N THR A 358 -14.53 -14.43 12.50
CA THR A 358 -14.24 -13.95 13.85
C THR A 358 -15.26 -14.62 14.78
N LEU A 359 -14.91 -15.80 15.31
CA LEU A 359 -15.76 -16.44 16.29
C LEU A 359 -15.86 -15.48 17.49
N PRO A 360 -17.06 -15.04 17.86
CA PRO A 360 -17.22 -14.29 19.10
C PRO A 360 -16.73 -15.19 20.24
N VAL A 361 -15.84 -14.67 21.08
CA VAL A 361 -15.37 -15.31 22.31
C VAL A 361 -16.55 -15.35 23.32
N LEU A 362 -17.64 -15.99 22.92
CA LEU A 362 -18.86 -16.20 23.71
C LEU A 362 -19.37 -17.60 23.42
N ALA A 363 -18.82 -18.57 24.13
CA ALA A 363 -19.62 -19.70 24.56
C ALA A 363 -18.84 -20.60 25.50
N THR A 364 -19.04 -20.43 26.75
CA THR A 364 -18.82 -21.43 27.81
C THR A 364 -19.87 -22.57 27.75
N SER A 365 -20.48 -22.82 26.60
CA SER A 365 -21.40 -23.93 26.40
C SER A 365 -20.93 -24.78 25.22
N PRO A 366 -20.64 -26.08 25.43
CA PRO A 366 -20.33 -26.99 24.33
C PRO A 366 -21.62 -27.20 23.51
N LEU A 367 -21.64 -26.65 22.29
CA LEU A 367 -22.64 -27.01 21.30
C LEU A 367 -22.39 -28.46 20.84
N PRO A 368 -23.43 -29.33 20.79
CA PRO A 368 -23.29 -30.70 20.29
C PRO A 368 -23.20 -30.67 18.76
N GLY A 369 -22.00 -30.78 18.23
CA GLY A 369 -21.69 -30.92 16.81
C GLY A 369 -20.22 -31.25 16.62
N PRO A 370 -19.80 -31.86 15.50
CA PRO A 370 -18.38 -32.03 15.23
C PRO A 370 -17.73 -30.63 15.13
N VAL A 371 -16.75 -30.41 16.00
CA VAL A 371 -15.94 -29.19 15.96
C VAL A 371 -15.09 -29.24 14.68
N VAL A 372 -15.55 -28.56 13.62
CA VAL A 372 -14.77 -28.40 12.40
C VAL A 372 -13.58 -27.51 12.76
N SER A 373 -12.36 -27.98 12.48
CA SER A 373 -11.19 -27.14 12.73
C SER A 373 -11.26 -25.86 11.85
N GLN A 374 -10.71 -24.75 12.34
CA GLN A 374 -10.63 -23.51 11.56
C GLN A 374 -9.96 -23.77 10.20
N SER A 375 -8.92 -24.57 10.16
CA SER A 375 -8.22 -24.96 8.94
C SER A 375 -9.14 -25.72 7.96
N ASP A 376 -9.98 -26.66 8.45
CA ASP A 376 -10.91 -27.39 7.58
C ASP A 376 -12.03 -26.49 7.05
N TYR A 377 -12.52 -25.56 7.88
CA TYR A 377 -13.49 -24.55 7.45
C TYR A 377 -12.93 -23.68 6.32
N ILE A 378 -11.70 -23.14 6.47
CA ILE A 378 -11.04 -22.33 5.46
C ILE A 378 -10.84 -23.13 4.17
N LYS A 379 -10.34 -24.37 4.27
CA LYS A 379 -10.16 -25.27 3.12
C LYS A 379 -11.46 -25.50 2.37
N GLN A 380 -12.54 -25.79 3.08
CA GLN A 380 -13.86 -26.04 2.48
C GLN A 380 -14.41 -24.78 1.82
N SER A 381 -14.34 -23.64 2.50
CA SER A 381 -14.81 -22.37 1.98
C SER A 381 -14.05 -21.94 0.73
N LEU A 382 -12.71 -22.06 0.75
CA LEU A 382 -11.87 -21.74 -0.40
C LEU A 382 -12.12 -22.71 -1.58
N THR A 383 -12.31 -24.02 -1.31
CA THR A 383 -12.68 -25.00 -2.35
C THR A 383 -13.99 -24.61 -3.00
N SER A 384 -15.03 -24.35 -2.20
CA SER A 384 -16.36 -23.95 -2.70
C SER A 384 -16.29 -22.67 -3.53
N PHE A 385 -15.49 -21.70 -3.12
CA PHE A 385 -15.28 -20.47 -3.87
C PHE A 385 -14.58 -20.72 -5.21
N MET A 386 -13.54 -21.55 -5.23
CA MET A 386 -12.80 -21.89 -6.45
C MET A 386 -13.67 -22.67 -7.45
N ASP A 387 -14.53 -23.55 -6.96
CA ASP A 387 -15.49 -24.30 -7.79
C ASP A 387 -16.52 -23.34 -8.41
N ALA A 388 -17.04 -22.39 -7.61
CA ALA A 388 -17.95 -21.36 -8.08
C ALA A 388 -17.30 -20.43 -9.13
N LEU A 389 -16.03 -20.08 -8.95
CA LEU A 389 -15.26 -19.31 -9.94
C LEU A 389 -15.07 -20.09 -11.24
N SER A 390 -14.76 -21.39 -11.14
CA SER A 390 -14.54 -22.26 -12.31
C SER A 390 -15.80 -22.39 -13.15
N ALA A 391 -16.97 -22.35 -12.52
CA ALA A 391 -18.27 -22.46 -13.17
C ALA A 391 -18.78 -21.14 -13.80
N LYS A 392 -18.09 -20.00 -13.57
CA LYS A 392 -18.50 -18.72 -14.16
C LYS A 392 -18.24 -18.69 -15.66
N ASP A 393 -19.29 -18.51 -16.44
CA ASP A 393 -19.25 -18.29 -17.88
C ASP A 393 -19.35 -16.78 -18.19
N SER A 394 -19.10 -16.41 -19.46
CA SER A 394 -19.31 -15.06 -19.99
C SER A 394 -18.44 -13.98 -19.32
N LEU A 395 -17.16 -14.27 -19.08
CA LEU A 395 -16.18 -13.31 -18.60
C LEU A 395 -15.48 -12.58 -19.76
N SER A 396 -15.05 -11.35 -19.53
CA SER A 396 -14.15 -10.66 -20.48
C SER A 396 -12.86 -11.47 -20.69
N PRO A 397 -12.17 -11.32 -21.85
CA PRO A 397 -10.97 -12.09 -22.14
C PRO A 397 -9.86 -11.94 -21.08
N TRP A 398 -9.72 -10.74 -20.52
CA TRP A 398 -8.76 -10.48 -19.44
C TRP A 398 -9.17 -11.17 -18.14
N LEU A 399 -10.43 -11.02 -17.73
CA LEU A 399 -10.95 -11.60 -16.48
C LEU A 399 -10.93 -13.14 -16.53
N ALA A 400 -11.17 -13.75 -17.71
CA ALA A 400 -11.06 -15.19 -17.89
C ALA A 400 -9.61 -15.69 -17.73
N ARG A 401 -8.62 -14.94 -18.23
CA ARG A 401 -7.20 -15.22 -18.01
C ARG A 401 -6.81 -15.07 -16.55
N PHE A 402 -7.24 -13.96 -15.92
CA PHE A 402 -7.00 -13.73 -14.50
C PHE A 402 -7.59 -14.84 -13.63
N ARG A 403 -8.83 -15.27 -13.87
CA ARG A 403 -9.44 -16.43 -13.19
C ARG A 403 -8.55 -17.67 -13.28
N SER A 404 -8.04 -17.98 -14.47
CA SER A 404 -7.19 -19.15 -14.68
C SER A 404 -5.85 -19.02 -13.91
N GLN A 405 -5.27 -17.83 -13.86
CA GLN A 405 -4.06 -17.53 -13.08
C GLN A 405 -4.34 -17.66 -11.58
N LEU A 406 -5.44 -17.11 -11.09
CA LEU A 406 -5.86 -17.16 -9.70
C LEU A 406 -6.01 -18.62 -9.24
N ILE A 407 -6.70 -19.46 -10.04
CA ILE A 407 -6.85 -20.88 -9.75
C ILE A 407 -5.48 -21.58 -9.70
N ALA A 408 -4.61 -21.34 -10.67
CA ALA A 408 -3.29 -21.94 -10.75
C ALA A 408 -2.38 -21.50 -9.59
N ILE A 409 -2.42 -20.23 -9.19
CA ILE A 409 -1.68 -19.73 -8.03
C ILE A 409 -2.21 -20.40 -6.75
N THR A 410 -3.51 -20.41 -6.54
CA THR A 410 -4.13 -21.04 -5.36
C THR A 410 -3.77 -22.51 -5.25
N GLN A 411 -3.86 -23.27 -6.34
CA GLN A 411 -3.44 -24.68 -6.37
C GLN A 411 -1.96 -24.85 -6.01
N ARG A 412 -1.10 -23.95 -6.46
CA ARG A 412 0.33 -23.97 -6.18
C ARG A 412 0.64 -23.71 -4.70
N TYR A 413 -0.17 -22.89 -4.02
CA TYR A 413 -0.02 -22.57 -2.60
C TYR A 413 -0.77 -23.54 -1.68
N TRP A 414 -1.68 -24.39 -2.23
CA TRP A 414 -2.64 -25.21 -1.46
C TRP A 414 -2.03 -26.02 -0.34
N SER A 415 -0.89 -26.68 -0.61
CA SER A 415 -0.26 -27.59 0.35
C SER A 415 0.37 -26.91 1.58
N GLY A 416 0.52 -25.59 1.56
CA GLY A 416 1.16 -24.85 2.65
C GLY A 416 0.34 -23.69 3.21
N LEU A 417 -0.91 -23.49 2.76
CA LEU A 417 -1.75 -22.38 3.25
C LEU A 417 -2.43 -22.69 4.60
N PHE A 418 -2.44 -23.95 5.05
CA PHE A 418 -3.34 -24.42 6.11
C PHE A 418 -2.65 -25.33 7.12
N HIS A 419 -1.54 -24.91 7.70
CA HIS A 419 -0.85 -25.65 8.76
C HIS A 419 -1.13 -25.09 10.15
#